data_c3d597c70c59e1e14575f45a561f7b56
#
_entry.id   c3d597c70c59e1e14575f45a561f7b56
#
_cell.length_a   1.000
_cell.length_b   1.000
_cell.length_c   1.000
_cell.angle_alpha   90.00
_cell.angle_beta   90.00
_cell.angle_gamma   90.00
#
_symmetry.space_group_name_H-M   'P 1'
#
loop_
_entity.id
_entity.type
_entity.pdbx_description
1 polymer ?
#
loop_
_entity_poly.entity_id
_entity_poly.type
_entity_poly.pdbx_seq_one_letter_code
_entity_poly.pdbx_strand_id
1 'polypeptide(L)'
;MERKDLIQEICRAAAEKKAADVVVMDITQMSVIADDFIVCSGSSKAQVKAICDNIEEKLQKNAVRPAKIDGYDEARWIVMDYSDVLV
;
A
#
# COMPACT_ATOMS: atom_id res chain seq x y z
N MET A 1 8.24 -12.25 4.82
CA MET A 1 8.32 -10.88 5.38
C MET A 1 7.27 -10.75 6.47
N GLU A 2 7.67 -10.34 7.64
CA GLU A 2 6.73 -10.19 8.75
C GLU A 2 5.82 -8.99 8.51
N ARG A 3 4.60 -9.01 9.10
CA ARG A 3 3.63 -7.93 8.95
C ARG A 3 4.22 -6.57 9.31
N LYS A 4 4.96 -6.49 10.40
CA LYS A 4 5.57 -5.24 10.84
C LYS A 4 6.55 -4.69 9.81
N ASP A 5 7.39 -5.56 9.25
CA ASP A 5 8.36 -5.16 8.23
C ASP A 5 7.67 -4.77 6.93
N LEU A 6 6.60 -5.48 6.59
CA LEU A 6 5.78 -5.17 5.42
C LEU A 6 5.19 -3.78 5.52
N ILE A 7 4.61 -3.44 6.67
CA ILE A 7 4.04 -2.11 6.91
C ILE A 7 5.11 -1.02 6.79
N GLN A 8 6.28 -1.23 7.41
CA GLN A 8 7.37 -0.26 7.34
C GLN A 8 7.85 -0.04 5.91
N GLU A 9 7.99 -1.09 5.14
CA GLU A 9 8.46 -0.98 3.76
C GLU A 9 7.43 -0.28 2.88
N ILE A 10 6.15 -0.56 3.07
CA ILE A 10 5.08 0.11 2.33
C ILE A 10 5.08 1.60 2.64
N CYS A 11 5.16 1.97 3.92
CA CYS A 11 5.18 3.38 4.32
C CYS A 11 6.41 4.10 3.77
N ARG A 12 7.57 3.44 3.80
CA ARG A 12 8.80 4.02 3.24
C ARG A 12 8.68 4.23 1.73
N ALA A 13 8.16 3.23 1.01
CA ALA A 13 7.98 3.32 -0.44
C ALA A 13 7.01 4.43 -0.82
N ALA A 14 5.94 4.60 -0.06
CA ALA A 14 4.98 5.69 -0.28
C ALA A 14 5.64 7.04 -0.03
N ALA A 15 6.41 7.17 1.05
CA ALA A 15 7.09 8.40 1.39
C ALA A 15 8.12 8.81 0.34
N GLU A 16 8.80 7.86 -0.29
CA GLU A 16 9.77 8.14 -1.36
C GLU A 16 9.12 8.87 -2.54
N LYS A 17 7.84 8.65 -2.77
CA LYS A 17 7.08 9.32 -3.83
C LYS A 17 6.24 10.47 -3.28
N LYS A 18 6.58 10.94 -2.09
CA LYS A 18 5.96 12.11 -1.45
C LYS A 18 4.47 11.95 -1.21
N ALA A 19 4.04 10.73 -0.87
CA ALA A 19 2.65 10.49 -0.48
C ALA A 19 2.28 11.36 0.74
N ALA A 20 1.09 11.91 0.72
CA ALA A 20 0.57 12.72 1.81
C ALA A 20 -0.29 11.87 2.74
N ASP A 21 -0.39 12.29 3.99
CA ASP A 21 -1.33 11.73 4.97
C ASP A 21 -1.25 10.22 5.09
N VAL A 22 -0.03 9.69 5.22
CA VAL A 22 0.16 8.25 5.40
C VAL A 22 -0.34 7.85 6.78
N VAL A 23 -1.36 7.01 6.81
CA VAL A 23 -1.99 6.53 8.05
C VAL A 23 -2.00 5.02 8.05
N VAL A 24 -1.55 4.43 9.16
CA VAL A 24 -1.60 2.99 9.38
C VAL A 24 -2.67 2.72 10.43
N MET A 25 -3.63 1.85 10.10
CA MET A 25 -4.71 1.50 11.00
C MET A 25 -4.68 0.01 11.30
N ASP A 26 -4.59 -0.35 12.57
CA ASP A 26 -4.73 -1.74 13.01
C ASP A 26 -6.21 -2.06 13.11
N ILE A 27 -6.67 -2.97 12.26
CA ILE A 27 -8.08 -3.36 12.17
C ILE A 27 -8.29 -4.82 12.54
N THR A 28 -7.34 -5.43 13.21
CA THR A 28 -7.36 -6.86 13.53
C THR A 28 -8.66 -7.29 14.21
N GLN A 29 -9.20 -6.44 15.08
CA GLN A 29 -10.45 -6.74 15.81
C GLN A 29 -11.72 -6.37 15.05
N MET A 30 -11.58 -5.68 13.91
CA MET A 30 -12.73 -5.15 13.16
C MET A 30 -12.91 -5.78 11.79
N SER A 31 -11.93 -6.56 11.34
CA SER A 31 -11.96 -7.11 9.99
C SER A 31 -11.43 -8.53 9.97
N VAL A 32 -12.07 -9.36 9.14
CA VAL A 32 -11.58 -10.71 8.82
C VAL A 32 -10.78 -10.71 7.52
N ILE A 33 -10.69 -9.56 6.82
CA ILE A 33 -10.08 -9.45 5.51
C ILE A 33 -8.59 -9.16 5.63
N ALA A 34 -8.21 -8.27 6.54
CA ALA A 34 -6.83 -7.87 6.73
C ALA A 34 -6.60 -7.44 8.17
N ASP A 35 -5.34 -7.42 8.58
CA ASP A 35 -4.95 -7.00 9.93
C ASP A 35 -4.71 -5.50 10.01
N ASP A 36 -4.27 -4.89 8.91
CA ASP A 36 -3.94 -3.46 8.86
C ASP A 36 -4.39 -2.83 7.56
N PHE A 37 -4.79 -1.57 7.64
CA PHE A 37 -4.99 -0.70 6.50
C PHE A 37 -3.91 0.36 6.49
N ILE A 38 -3.38 0.64 5.30
CA ILE A 38 -2.49 1.78 5.09
C ILE A 38 -3.16 2.68 4.07
N VAL A 39 -3.39 3.92 4.44
CA VAL A 39 -4.03 4.92 3.58
C VAL A 39 -3.06 6.07 3.36
N CYS A 40 -2.90 6.48 2.12
CA CYS A 40 -2.11 7.65 1.79
C CYS A 40 -2.72 8.33 0.56
N SER A 41 -2.26 9.55 0.27
CA SER A 41 -2.83 10.37 -0.78
C SER A 41 -1.76 10.88 -1.73
N GLY A 42 -2.16 11.10 -2.98
CA GLY A 42 -1.35 11.78 -3.98
C GLY A 42 -2.13 12.96 -4.56
N SER A 43 -1.42 13.96 -5.07
CA SER A 43 -2.02 15.18 -5.60
C SER A 43 -2.44 15.05 -7.06
N SER A 44 -2.04 13.99 -7.75
CA SER A 44 -2.38 13.77 -9.16
C SER A 44 -2.49 12.28 -9.43
N LYS A 45 -3.10 11.92 -10.56
CA LYS A 45 -3.19 10.53 -10.98
C LYS A 45 -1.79 9.94 -11.22
N ALA A 46 -0.89 10.73 -11.79
CA ALA A 46 0.49 10.30 -12.02
C ALA A 46 1.20 9.98 -10.71
N GLN A 47 1.00 10.81 -9.69
CA GLN A 47 1.59 10.58 -8.38
C GLN A 47 0.99 9.33 -7.71
N VAL A 48 -0.32 9.15 -7.77
CA VAL A 48 -0.99 7.97 -7.21
C VAL A 48 -0.45 6.69 -7.85
N LYS A 49 -0.30 6.67 -9.17
CA LYS A 49 0.29 5.54 -9.88
C LYS A 49 1.75 5.32 -9.48
N ALA A 50 2.52 6.40 -9.35
CA ALA A 50 3.93 6.33 -8.96
C ALA A 50 4.09 5.73 -7.55
N ILE A 51 3.21 6.11 -6.61
CA ILE A 51 3.19 5.55 -5.27
C ILE A 51 2.92 4.04 -5.33
N CYS A 52 1.89 3.65 -6.06
CA CYS A 52 1.53 2.24 -6.25
C CYS A 52 2.68 1.44 -6.86
N ASP A 53 3.26 1.95 -7.93
CA ASP A 53 4.37 1.29 -8.62
C ASP A 53 5.59 1.13 -7.71
N ASN A 54 5.90 2.15 -6.92
CA ASN A 54 7.05 2.10 -6.03
C ASN A 54 6.85 1.09 -4.90
N ILE A 55 5.64 1.02 -4.35
CA ILE A 55 5.30 0.03 -3.33
C ILE A 55 5.47 -1.37 -3.90
N GLU A 56 4.92 -1.62 -5.08
CA GLU A 56 5.01 -2.93 -5.73
C GLU A 56 6.46 -3.30 -6.02
N GLU A 57 7.24 -2.38 -6.55
CA GLU A 57 8.66 -2.60 -6.86
C GLU A 57 9.47 -2.94 -5.61
N LYS A 58 9.31 -2.18 -4.54
CA LYS A 58 10.06 -2.40 -3.31
C LYS A 58 9.72 -3.72 -2.65
N LEU A 59 8.45 -4.09 -2.64
CA LEU A 59 8.03 -5.36 -2.05
C LEU A 59 8.44 -6.53 -2.93
N GLN A 60 8.47 -6.37 -4.24
CA GLN A 60 8.93 -7.42 -5.16
C GLN A 60 10.39 -7.78 -4.89
N LYS A 61 11.23 -6.82 -4.51
CA LYS A 61 12.62 -7.09 -4.15
C LYS A 61 12.74 -8.01 -2.93
N ASN A 62 11.70 -8.07 -2.12
CA ASN A 62 11.61 -8.97 -0.96
C ASN A 62 10.76 -10.20 -1.26
N ALA A 63 10.53 -10.50 -2.53
CA ALA A 63 9.71 -11.62 -3.00
C ALA A 63 8.26 -11.55 -2.51
N VAL A 64 7.73 -10.33 -2.29
CA VAL A 64 6.34 -10.10 -1.87
C VAL A 64 5.59 -9.48 -3.03
N ARG A 65 4.46 -10.09 -3.41
CA ARG A 65 3.61 -9.62 -4.51
C ARG A 65 2.20 -9.42 -4.00
N PRO A 66 1.47 -8.42 -4.52
CA PRO A 66 0.08 -8.25 -4.16
C PRO A 66 -0.76 -9.39 -4.74
N ALA A 67 -1.75 -9.83 -3.97
CA ALA A 67 -2.73 -10.79 -4.49
C ALA A 67 -3.61 -10.12 -5.54
N LYS A 68 -3.85 -8.81 -5.40
CA LYS A 68 -4.72 -8.07 -6.30
C LYS A 68 -4.41 -6.58 -6.21
N ILE A 69 -4.54 -5.89 -7.35
CA ILE A 69 -4.48 -4.43 -7.43
C ILE A 69 -5.74 -3.98 -8.18
N ASP A 70 -6.55 -3.15 -7.53
CA ASP A 70 -7.77 -2.61 -8.13
C ASP A 70 -7.66 -1.11 -8.33
N GLY A 71 -8.27 -0.61 -9.40
CA GLY A 71 -8.40 0.82 -9.66
C GLY A 71 -7.16 1.50 -10.20
N TYR A 72 -6.14 0.74 -10.61
CA TYR A 72 -4.89 1.31 -11.08
C TYR A 72 -5.05 2.25 -12.27
N ASP A 73 -5.84 1.85 -13.26
CA ASP A 73 -5.97 2.64 -14.50
C ASP A 73 -6.64 3.99 -14.27
N GLU A 74 -7.68 4.02 -13.45
CA GLU A 74 -8.37 5.25 -13.11
C GLU A 74 -7.59 6.13 -12.14
N ALA A 75 -6.81 5.51 -11.27
CA ALA A 75 -5.91 6.15 -10.31
C ALA A 75 -6.59 7.18 -9.40
N ARG A 76 -7.90 7.05 -9.19
CA ARG A 76 -8.63 7.82 -8.17
C ARG A 76 -8.51 7.16 -6.82
N TRP A 77 -8.64 5.83 -6.84
CA TRP A 77 -8.63 5.02 -5.64
C TRP A 77 -8.01 3.68 -6.02
N ILE A 78 -6.76 3.48 -5.61
CA ILE A 78 -6.05 2.23 -5.88
C ILE A 78 -6.01 1.42 -4.59
N VAL A 79 -6.41 0.15 -4.67
CA VAL A 79 -6.33 -0.78 -3.55
C VAL A 79 -5.36 -1.89 -3.91
N MET A 80 -4.35 -2.08 -3.06
CA MET A 80 -3.37 -3.16 -3.20
C MET A 80 -3.58 -4.16 -2.07
N ASP A 81 -3.87 -5.40 -2.42
CA ASP A 81 -4.15 -6.47 -1.46
C ASP A 81 -2.91 -7.32 -1.23
N TYR A 82 -2.32 -7.20 -0.05
CA TYR A 82 -1.17 -8.00 0.39
C TYR A 82 -1.58 -9.01 1.46
N SER A 83 -2.83 -9.45 1.46
CA SER A 83 -3.42 -10.41 2.40
C SER A 83 -3.57 -9.84 3.80
N ASP A 84 -2.50 -9.75 4.58
CA ASP A 84 -2.57 -9.23 5.95
C ASP A 84 -2.70 -7.71 5.98
N VAL A 85 -2.31 -7.03 4.90
CA VAL A 85 -2.30 -5.57 4.81
C VAL A 85 -2.98 -5.14 3.52
N LEU A 86 -3.92 -4.20 3.62
CA LEU A 86 -4.50 -3.50 2.47
C LEU A 86 -3.91 -2.10 2.40
N VAL A 87 -3.50 -1.71 1.20
CA VAL A 87 -2.91 -0.39 0.96
C VAL A 87 -3.81 0.45 0.08
#